data_4973eff8c7d52090fdb2d009c8a390f4
#
_entry.id   4973eff8c7d52090fdb2d009c8a390f4
#
_cell.length_a   1.000
_cell.length_b   1.000
_cell.length_c   1.000
_cell.angle_alpha   90.00
_cell.angle_beta   90.00
_cell.angle_gamma   90.00
#
_symmetry.space_group_name_H-M   'P 1'
#
loop_
_entity.id
_entity.type
_entity.pdbx_description
1 polymer ?
#
loop_
_entity_poly.entity_id
_entity_poly.type
_entity_poly.pdbx_seq_one_letter_code
_entity_poly.pdbx_strand_id
1 'polypeptide(L)'
;MNRIIKIGMDVHSKTFNLCAIEANIAGEDKILGSTQVTADYHEVVKFIEGLKKKLNTINPVDTFDIECGYEAGCLGFSLRNQLATMHIKCHILAPSTILQPNGKRVKTDARDAEWIAKQLAWGSCTFVHIPTEKDAGIKEYLRMRDDHKSDLKKNKQRINALCLRNGYVYSGTKWTARHWEWLKKLELLEFVRETLDEYMATYQLQQSSIERFDARIEELAADGEYAESVKKLGCFLGIKTHTALSVIIETSDFSRFVKGSTYAAYLGLAPGESSSGEHICRTGITKAGNCHLRRLLVESAAGICKGKIGAKSKALKARQSGNTSEVIAYADRANIRLRSKYYHMIRNGKKRNVAVTAIARELACFIWGMMTGNTLPRNDLRVVA
;
A
#
# COMPACT_ATOMS: atom_id res chain seq x y z
N MET A 1 -38.91 -1.39 -17.68
CA MET A 1 -38.11 -0.28 -17.09
C MET A 1 -36.75 -0.85 -16.67
N ASN A 2 -35.64 -0.13 -16.84
CA ASN A 2 -34.36 -0.64 -16.31
C ASN A 2 -34.23 -0.21 -14.83
N ARG A 3 -34.18 -1.20 -13.92
CA ARG A 3 -34.09 -0.97 -12.47
C ARG A 3 -32.65 -1.14 -12.02
N ILE A 4 -32.14 -0.16 -11.29
CA ILE A 4 -30.78 -0.18 -10.77
C ILE A 4 -30.80 -0.70 -9.34
N ILE A 5 -30.17 -1.85 -9.10
CA ILE A 5 -30.15 -2.52 -7.80
C ILE A 5 -28.71 -2.58 -7.32
N LYS A 6 -28.48 -2.06 -6.14
CA LYS A 6 -27.16 -2.11 -5.46
C LYS A 6 -27.25 -3.06 -4.27
N ILE A 7 -26.27 -3.98 -4.19
CA ILE A 7 -26.18 -4.95 -3.11
C ILE A 7 -24.91 -4.66 -2.32
N GLY A 8 -25.10 -4.16 -1.12
CA GLY A 8 -24.02 -4.00 -0.14
C GLY A 8 -23.82 -5.31 0.62
N MET A 9 -22.55 -5.65 0.84
CA MET A 9 -22.17 -6.86 1.52
C MET A 9 -21.17 -6.52 2.63
N ASP A 10 -21.52 -6.85 3.88
CA ASP A 10 -20.56 -6.88 4.98
C ASP A 10 -20.05 -8.33 5.11
N VAL A 11 -18.75 -8.50 4.82
CA VAL A 11 -18.17 -9.81 4.56
C VAL A 11 -17.14 -10.20 5.63
N HIS A 12 -17.41 -11.32 6.28
CA HIS A 12 -16.57 -11.94 7.30
C HIS A 12 -16.13 -13.35 6.90
N SER A 13 -15.22 -13.95 7.65
CA SER A 13 -14.68 -15.29 7.34
C SER A 13 -15.72 -16.43 7.44
N LYS A 14 -16.81 -16.23 8.16
CA LYS A 14 -17.84 -17.27 8.39
C LYS A 14 -19.22 -16.91 7.82
N THR A 15 -19.54 -15.63 7.74
CA THR A 15 -20.86 -15.13 7.34
C THR A 15 -20.73 -13.89 6.47
N PHE A 16 -21.69 -13.72 5.56
CA PHE A 16 -21.91 -12.49 4.81
C PHE A 16 -23.28 -11.92 5.14
N ASN A 17 -23.35 -10.62 5.43
CA ASN A 17 -24.60 -9.89 5.55
C ASN A 17 -24.83 -9.16 4.22
N LEU A 18 -25.97 -9.38 3.60
CA LEU A 18 -26.36 -8.86 2.31
C LEU A 18 -27.54 -7.91 2.46
N CYS A 19 -27.48 -6.76 1.81
CA CYS A 19 -28.61 -5.84 1.73
C CYS A 19 -28.76 -5.33 0.29
N ALA A 20 -29.92 -5.59 -0.33
CA ALA A 20 -30.25 -5.10 -1.66
C ALA A 20 -31.15 -3.88 -1.56
N ILE A 21 -30.78 -2.81 -2.25
CA ILE A 21 -31.59 -1.60 -2.38
C ILE A 21 -31.85 -1.27 -3.85
N GLU A 22 -32.99 -0.73 -4.14
CA GLU A 22 -33.29 -0.06 -5.41
C GLU A 22 -32.94 1.41 -5.26
N ALA A 23 -31.95 1.85 -6.09
CA ALA A 23 -31.52 3.22 -6.09
C ALA A 23 -32.58 4.12 -6.74
N ASN A 24 -33.02 5.15 -6.04
CA ASN A 24 -33.99 6.11 -6.55
C ASN A 24 -33.37 7.50 -6.66
N ILE A 25 -33.31 8.04 -7.88
CA ILE A 25 -32.71 9.35 -8.16
C ILE A 25 -33.56 10.50 -7.58
N ALA A 26 -34.88 10.28 -7.39
CA ALA A 26 -35.84 11.31 -7.02
C ALA A 26 -36.50 11.12 -5.64
N GLY A 27 -36.09 10.10 -4.86
CA GLY A 27 -36.73 9.78 -3.58
C GLY A 27 -35.85 8.97 -2.65
N GLU A 28 -36.44 8.36 -1.63
CA GLU A 28 -35.73 7.47 -0.72
C GLU A 28 -35.42 6.11 -1.37
N ASP A 29 -34.22 5.61 -1.14
CA ASP A 29 -33.78 4.28 -1.58
C ASP A 29 -34.68 3.19 -0.94
N LYS A 30 -35.18 2.27 -1.73
CA LYS A 30 -36.08 1.21 -1.28
C LYS A 30 -35.30 -0.07 -0.97
N ILE A 31 -35.37 -0.55 0.26
CA ILE A 31 -34.82 -1.86 0.63
C ILE A 31 -35.68 -2.95 0.00
N LEU A 32 -35.08 -3.80 -0.83
CA LEU A 32 -35.74 -4.93 -1.50
C LEU A 32 -35.60 -6.23 -0.71
N GLY A 33 -34.55 -6.36 0.07
CA GLY A 33 -34.30 -7.51 0.94
C GLY A 33 -32.97 -7.39 1.68
N SER A 34 -32.89 -8.05 2.83
CA SER A 34 -31.68 -8.18 3.64
C SER A 34 -31.64 -9.58 4.23
N THR A 35 -30.46 -10.19 4.29
CA THR A 35 -30.24 -11.53 4.82
C THR A 35 -28.82 -11.73 5.30
N GLN A 36 -28.63 -12.66 6.21
CA GLN A 36 -27.32 -13.20 6.56
C GLN A 36 -27.18 -14.60 5.96
N VAL A 37 -26.04 -14.88 5.35
CA VAL A 37 -25.73 -16.16 4.72
C VAL A 37 -24.35 -16.67 5.18
N THR A 38 -24.08 -17.94 4.94
CA THR A 38 -22.71 -18.49 5.11
C THR A 38 -21.73 -17.84 4.15
N ALA A 39 -20.43 -17.81 4.50
CA ALA A 39 -19.37 -17.19 3.69
C ALA A 39 -19.07 -18.02 2.45
N ASP A 40 -20.03 -18.10 1.52
CA ASP A 40 -19.94 -18.78 0.24
C ASP A 40 -20.52 -17.87 -0.86
N TYR A 41 -19.79 -17.69 -1.95
CA TYR A 41 -20.25 -16.89 -3.08
C TYR A 41 -21.50 -17.44 -3.75
N HIS A 42 -21.74 -18.77 -3.67
CA HIS A 42 -22.97 -19.38 -4.19
C HIS A 42 -24.21 -18.89 -3.45
N GLU A 43 -24.09 -18.60 -2.16
CA GLU A 43 -25.21 -18.04 -1.38
C GLU A 43 -25.52 -16.59 -1.82
N VAL A 44 -24.49 -15.81 -2.19
CA VAL A 44 -24.69 -14.48 -2.80
C VAL A 44 -25.41 -14.61 -4.15
N VAL A 45 -25.01 -15.58 -4.98
CA VAL A 45 -25.66 -15.85 -6.28
C VAL A 45 -27.13 -16.24 -6.05
N LYS A 46 -27.41 -17.16 -5.13
CA LYS A 46 -28.79 -17.57 -4.78
C LYS A 46 -29.65 -16.40 -4.32
N PHE A 47 -29.10 -15.51 -3.51
CA PHE A 47 -29.79 -14.30 -3.06
C PHE A 47 -30.16 -13.41 -4.25
N ILE A 48 -29.22 -13.18 -5.17
CA ILE A 48 -29.44 -12.37 -6.39
C ILE A 48 -30.53 -13.00 -7.29
N GLU A 49 -30.45 -14.32 -7.52
CA GLU A 49 -31.43 -15.03 -8.34
C GLU A 49 -32.84 -15.02 -7.72
N GLY A 50 -32.89 -15.23 -6.40
CA GLY A 50 -34.17 -15.13 -5.65
C GLY A 50 -34.77 -13.74 -5.74
N LEU A 51 -33.95 -12.70 -5.64
CA LEU A 51 -34.35 -11.31 -5.80
C LEU A 51 -34.89 -11.04 -7.22
N LYS A 52 -34.19 -11.48 -8.26
CA LYS A 52 -34.64 -11.37 -9.67
C LYS A 52 -35.98 -12.06 -9.89
N LYS A 53 -36.13 -13.29 -9.39
CA LYS A 53 -37.40 -14.04 -9.48
C LYS A 53 -38.57 -13.27 -8.84
N LYS A 54 -38.35 -12.78 -7.61
CA LYS A 54 -39.36 -11.99 -6.88
C LYS A 54 -39.77 -10.71 -7.64
N LEU A 55 -38.81 -10.00 -8.22
CA LEU A 55 -39.08 -8.77 -8.95
C LEU A 55 -39.75 -9.03 -10.31
N ASN A 56 -39.37 -10.10 -11.01
CA ASN A 56 -39.99 -10.52 -12.27
C ASN A 56 -41.45 -10.98 -12.06
N THR A 57 -41.79 -11.51 -10.90
CA THR A 57 -43.19 -11.86 -10.56
C THR A 57 -44.04 -10.59 -10.44
N ILE A 58 -43.46 -9.47 -10.01
CA ILE A 58 -44.15 -8.19 -9.86
C ILE A 58 -44.32 -7.52 -11.24
N ASN A 59 -43.24 -7.51 -12.03
CA ASN A 59 -43.27 -6.93 -13.39
C ASN A 59 -42.31 -7.69 -14.34
N PRO A 60 -42.84 -8.57 -15.20
CA PRO A 60 -42.02 -9.43 -16.06
C PRO A 60 -41.23 -8.69 -17.16
N VAL A 61 -41.53 -7.42 -17.42
CA VAL A 61 -40.90 -6.62 -18.50
C VAL A 61 -39.68 -5.83 -17.99
N ASP A 62 -39.45 -5.81 -16.69
CA ASP A 62 -38.34 -5.07 -16.11
C ASP A 62 -36.98 -5.78 -16.38
N THR A 63 -35.98 -4.97 -16.70
CA THR A 63 -34.58 -5.37 -16.76
C THR A 63 -33.87 -4.88 -15.49
N PHE A 64 -32.81 -5.61 -15.08
CA PHE A 64 -32.11 -5.32 -13.83
C PHE A 64 -30.62 -5.08 -14.10
N ASP A 65 -30.11 -3.92 -13.65
CA ASP A 65 -28.68 -3.65 -13.55
C ASP A 65 -28.28 -3.84 -12.08
N ILE A 66 -27.65 -5.00 -11.79
CA ILE A 66 -27.30 -5.40 -10.43
C ILE A 66 -25.79 -5.26 -10.25
N GLU A 67 -25.40 -4.47 -9.27
CA GLU A 67 -24.02 -4.33 -8.84
C GLU A 67 -23.89 -4.62 -7.35
N CYS A 68 -22.88 -5.44 -7.01
CA CYS A 68 -22.53 -5.76 -5.64
C CYS A 68 -21.32 -4.96 -5.18
N GLY A 69 -21.13 -4.82 -3.86
CA GLY A 69 -19.90 -4.27 -3.33
C GLY A 69 -19.70 -4.60 -1.86
N TYR A 70 -18.44 -4.67 -1.46
CA TYR A 70 -18.02 -4.86 -0.07
C TYR A 70 -16.78 -4.03 0.24
N GLU A 71 -16.58 -3.79 1.55
CA GLU A 71 -15.41 -3.04 2.02
C GLU A 71 -14.13 -3.89 1.92
N ALA A 72 -13.02 -3.29 1.49
CA ALA A 72 -11.72 -3.95 1.46
C ALA A 72 -11.32 -4.42 2.86
N GLY A 73 -11.17 -5.73 3.02
CA GLY A 73 -10.92 -6.39 4.29
C GLY A 73 -10.18 -7.72 4.15
N CYS A 74 -10.42 -8.64 5.07
CA CYS A 74 -9.70 -9.91 5.19
C CYS A 74 -9.87 -10.87 4.00
N LEU A 75 -10.98 -10.77 3.24
CA LEU A 75 -11.23 -11.64 2.08
C LEU A 75 -10.47 -11.23 0.82
N GLY A 76 -9.78 -10.09 0.83
CA GLY A 76 -9.03 -9.61 -0.31
C GLY A 76 -9.89 -9.51 -1.58
N PHE A 77 -9.42 -10.13 -2.67
CA PHE A 77 -10.07 -10.11 -3.98
C PHE A 77 -10.87 -11.38 -4.30
N SER A 78 -10.80 -12.42 -3.45
CA SER A 78 -11.31 -13.76 -3.78
C SER A 78 -12.82 -13.78 -4.08
N LEU A 79 -13.65 -13.20 -3.19
CA LEU A 79 -15.10 -13.14 -3.40
C LEU A 79 -15.45 -12.38 -4.69
N ARG A 80 -14.82 -11.24 -4.94
CA ARG A 80 -15.03 -10.47 -6.18
C ARG A 80 -14.67 -11.30 -7.42
N ASN A 81 -13.55 -12.02 -7.39
CA ASN A 81 -13.12 -12.84 -8.51
C ASN A 81 -14.08 -14.00 -8.76
N GLN A 82 -14.56 -14.67 -7.69
CA GLN A 82 -15.58 -15.72 -7.77
C GLN A 82 -16.91 -15.19 -8.35
N LEU A 83 -17.38 -14.03 -7.89
CA LEU A 83 -18.60 -13.43 -8.46
C LEU A 83 -18.43 -13.00 -9.92
N ALA A 84 -17.22 -12.59 -10.32
CA ALA A 84 -16.91 -12.25 -11.71
C ALA A 84 -17.01 -13.47 -12.65
N THR A 85 -16.66 -14.70 -12.20
CA THR A 85 -16.86 -15.92 -13.00
C THR A 85 -18.34 -16.22 -13.25
N MET A 86 -19.22 -15.70 -12.40
CA MET A 86 -20.68 -15.79 -12.54
C MET A 86 -21.29 -14.57 -13.25
N HIS A 87 -20.45 -13.76 -13.90
CA HIS A 87 -20.85 -12.50 -14.58
C HIS A 87 -21.57 -11.50 -13.67
N ILE A 88 -21.31 -11.55 -12.38
CA ILE A 88 -21.83 -10.59 -11.40
C ILE A 88 -20.82 -9.47 -11.19
N LYS A 89 -21.23 -8.23 -11.47
CA LYS A 89 -20.39 -7.05 -11.27
C LYS A 89 -20.25 -6.78 -9.77
N CYS A 90 -19.04 -6.87 -9.26
CA CYS A 90 -18.74 -6.66 -7.84
C CYS A 90 -17.57 -5.69 -7.66
N HIS A 91 -17.77 -4.70 -6.80
CA HIS A 91 -16.79 -3.68 -6.46
C HIS A 91 -16.23 -3.88 -5.06
N ILE A 92 -14.98 -3.50 -4.85
CA ILE A 92 -14.37 -3.44 -3.53
C ILE A 92 -14.20 -1.96 -3.17
N LEU A 93 -14.80 -1.56 -2.05
CA LEU A 93 -14.81 -0.19 -1.60
C LEU A 93 -13.60 0.11 -0.72
N ALA A 94 -12.98 1.27 -0.93
CA ALA A 94 -11.86 1.72 -0.09
C ALA A 94 -12.38 2.23 1.26
N PRO A 95 -11.98 1.62 2.41
CA PRO A 95 -12.50 1.95 3.74
C PRO A 95 -12.38 3.42 4.11
N SER A 96 -11.28 4.05 3.71
CA SER A 96 -11.00 5.45 4.01
C SER A 96 -11.90 6.47 3.29
N THR A 97 -12.70 6.02 2.31
CA THR A 97 -13.60 6.88 1.52
C THR A 97 -15.06 6.64 1.83
N ILE A 98 -15.37 5.62 2.63
CA ILE A 98 -16.73 5.33 3.07
C ILE A 98 -17.13 6.39 4.12
N LEU A 99 -18.19 7.13 3.82
CA LEU A 99 -18.75 8.10 4.76
C LEU A 99 -19.28 7.36 6.00
N GLN A 100 -18.98 7.86 7.17
CA GLN A 100 -19.55 7.30 8.41
C GLN A 100 -20.93 7.89 8.65
N PRO A 101 -21.93 7.06 9.03
CA PRO A 101 -23.26 7.57 9.32
C PRO A 101 -23.22 8.44 10.59
N ASN A 102 -23.69 9.69 10.47
CA ASN A 102 -23.75 10.62 11.59
C ASN A 102 -24.76 10.13 12.65
N GLY A 103 -24.35 10.13 13.92
CA GLY A 103 -25.27 10.04 15.08
C GLY A 103 -25.70 8.64 15.54
N LYS A 104 -25.34 7.55 14.88
CA LYS A 104 -25.75 6.19 15.31
C LYS A 104 -24.60 5.45 16.01
N ARG A 105 -24.73 5.27 17.33
CA ARG A 105 -23.74 4.55 18.17
C ARG A 105 -23.80 3.01 18.06
N VAL A 106 -24.87 2.45 17.48
CA VAL A 106 -25.04 0.99 17.40
C VAL A 106 -24.58 0.52 16.02
N LYS A 107 -23.46 -0.17 15.99
CA LYS A 107 -22.92 -0.85 14.82
C LYS A 107 -23.42 -2.29 14.79
N THR A 108 -23.95 -2.73 13.64
CA THR A 108 -24.34 -4.13 13.38
C THR A 108 -24.03 -4.45 11.93
N ASP A 109 -23.61 -5.68 11.64
CA ASP A 109 -23.23 -6.13 10.31
C ASP A 109 -24.34 -5.92 9.27
N ALA A 110 -25.60 -6.09 9.64
CA ALA A 110 -26.74 -5.81 8.75
C ALA A 110 -26.85 -4.33 8.36
N ARG A 111 -26.56 -3.42 9.29
CA ARG A 111 -26.54 -1.96 9.02
C ARG A 111 -25.31 -1.58 8.18
N ASP A 112 -24.19 -2.25 8.39
CA ASP A 112 -22.98 -2.01 7.60
C ASP A 112 -23.21 -2.45 6.14
N ALA A 113 -23.87 -3.60 5.90
CA ALA A 113 -24.30 -4.03 4.58
C ALA A 113 -25.26 -3.03 3.90
N GLU A 114 -26.28 -2.55 4.62
CA GLU A 114 -27.19 -1.50 4.12
C GLU A 114 -26.43 -0.21 3.77
N TRP A 115 -25.50 0.19 4.64
CA TRP A 115 -24.73 1.40 4.44
C TRP A 115 -23.83 1.29 3.19
N ILE A 116 -23.18 0.14 2.98
CA ILE A 116 -22.40 -0.15 1.78
C ILE A 116 -23.29 -0.06 0.52
N ALA A 117 -24.51 -0.62 0.56
CA ALA A 117 -25.45 -0.54 -0.54
C ALA A 117 -25.80 0.92 -0.90
N LYS A 118 -26.06 1.76 0.11
CA LYS A 118 -26.32 3.19 -0.05
C LYS A 118 -25.13 3.93 -0.64
N GLN A 119 -23.89 3.66 -0.16
CA GLN A 119 -22.68 4.27 -0.73
C GLN A 119 -22.48 3.92 -2.21
N LEU A 120 -22.82 2.68 -2.60
CA LEU A 120 -22.83 2.26 -4.00
C LEU A 120 -23.88 3.01 -4.83
N ALA A 121 -25.09 3.18 -4.28
CA ALA A 121 -26.18 3.88 -4.96
C ALA A 121 -25.85 5.36 -5.20
N TRP A 122 -25.29 6.01 -4.21
CA TRP A 122 -24.96 7.44 -4.26
C TRP A 122 -23.64 7.73 -4.99
N GLY A 123 -22.85 6.68 -5.35
CA GLY A 123 -21.53 6.88 -5.96
C GLY A 123 -20.54 7.63 -5.05
N SER A 124 -20.74 7.58 -3.74
CA SER A 124 -20.00 8.35 -2.75
C SER A 124 -18.77 7.64 -2.18
N CYS A 125 -18.39 6.51 -2.78
CA CYS A 125 -17.23 5.71 -2.40
C CYS A 125 -16.22 5.58 -3.54
N THR A 126 -14.96 5.33 -3.19
CA THR A 126 -13.90 5.03 -4.17
C THR A 126 -13.68 3.52 -4.24
N PHE A 127 -13.59 2.99 -5.46
CA PHE A 127 -13.31 1.58 -5.66
C PHE A 127 -11.81 1.28 -5.61
N VAL A 128 -11.49 0.14 -5.00
CA VAL A 128 -10.13 -0.39 -4.99
C VAL A 128 -9.80 -0.90 -6.39
N HIS A 129 -8.62 -0.54 -6.89
CA HIS A 129 -8.11 -1.11 -8.13
C HIS A 129 -7.80 -2.60 -7.94
N ILE A 130 -8.28 -3.42 -8.86
CA ILE A 130 -8.10 -4.87 -8.82
C ILE A 130 -6.84 -5.22 -9.62
N PRO A 131 -5.79 -5.77 -8.99
CA PRO A 131 -4.59 -6.22 -9.68
C PRO A 131 -4.89 -7.48 -10.52
N THR A 132 -4.01 -7.80 -11.45
CA THR A 132 -4.00 -9.13 -12.09
C THR A 132 -3.70 -10.21 -11.04
N GLU A 133 -4.07 -11.46 -11.30
CA GLU A 133 -3.74 -12.58 -10.38
C GLU A 133 -2.21 -12.74 -10.21
N LYS A 134 -1.45 -12.53 -11.30
CA LYS A 134 0.02 -12.52 -11.28
C LYS A 134 0.55 -11.43 -10.33
N ASP A 135 0.06 -10.20 -10.48
CA ASP A 135 0.48 -9.09 -9.62
C ASP A 135 0.06 -9.29 -8.16
N ALA A 136 -1.13 -9.84 -7.93
CA ALA A 136 -1.58 -10.18 -6.58
C ALA A 136 -0.64 -11.19 -5.92
N GLY A 137 -0.22 -12.23 -6.64
CA GLY A 137 0.76 -13.22 -6.17
C GLY A 137 2.14 -12.61 -5.90
N ILE A 138 2.65 -11.77 -6.81
CA ILE A 138 3.93 -11.07 -6.62
C ILE A 138 3.86 -10.11 -5.42
N LYS A 139 2.75 -9.43 -5.23
CA LYS A 139 2.51 -8.55 -4.08
C LYS A 139 2.63 -9.29 -2.75
N GLU A 140 1.98 -10.47 -2.63
CA GLU A 140 2.10 -11.31 -1.43
C GLU A 140 3.56 -11.76 -1.20
N TYR A 141 4.27 -12.13 -2.28
CA TYR A 141 5.68 -12.53 -2.19
C TYR A 141 6.59 -11.39 -1.70
N LEU A 142 6.40 -10.17 -2.20
CA LEU A 142 7.15 -8.99 -1.77
C LEU A 142 6.88 -8.64 -0.30
N ARG A 143 5.63 -8.77 0.14
CA ARG A 143 5.22 -8.53 1.53
C ARG A 143 5.78 -9.60 2.48
N MET A 144 5.69 -10.88 2.10
CA MET A 144 6.31 -11.98 2.83
C MET A 144 7.81 -11.74 3.06
N ARG A 145 8.54 -11.33 2.02
CA ARG A 145 9.96 -10.99 2.15
C ARG A 145 10.20 -9.86 3.17
N ASP A 146 9.34 -8.85 3.21
CA ASP A 146 9.45 -7.75 4.16
C ASP A 146 9.10 -8.18 5.60
N ASP A 147 8.18 -9.13 5.77
CA ASP A 147 7.87 -9.74 7.07
C ASP A 147 9.09 -10.50 7.61
N HIS A 148 9.73 -11.33 6.78
CA HIS A 148 10.99 -12.00 7.15
C HIS A 148 12.10 -11.01 7.54
N LYS A 149 12.21 -9.87 6.84
CA LYS A 149 13.16 -8.81 7.20
C LYS A 149 12.83 -8.15 8.54
N SER A 150 11.55 -7.98 8.83
CA SER A 150 11.08 -7.49 10.13
C SER A 150 11.42 -8.47 11.25
N ASP A 151 11.22 -9.76 11.03
CA ASP A 151 11.51 -10.80 12.00
C ASP A 151 13.01 -10.95 12.24
N LEU A 152 13.82 -10.87 11.18
CA LEU A 152 15.28 -10.80 11.31
C LEU A 152 15.73 -9.60 12.18
N LYS A 153 15.08 -8.44 12.00
CA LYS A 153 15.34 -7.26 12.85
C LYS A 153 14.98 -7.53 14.31
N LYS A 154 13.83 -8.15 14.59
CA LYS A 154 13.42 -8.53 15.94
C LYS A 154 14.41 -9.51 16.56
N ASN A 155 14.88 -10.50 15.78
CA ASN A 155 15.86 -11.47 16.25
C ASN A 155 17.22 -10.81 16.58
N LYS A 156 17.68 -9.90 15.73
CA LYS A 156 18.86 -9.05 16.03
C LYS A 156 18.71 -8.28 17.35
N GLN A 157 17.53 -7.76 17.63
CA GLN A 157 17.24 -7.07 18.89
C GLN A 157 17.27 -8.03 20.08
N ARG A 158 16.74 -9.26 19.94
CA ARG A 158 16.76 -10.31 20.99
C ARG A 158 18.19 -10.70 21.33
N ILE A 159 19.05 -10.97 20.35
CA ILE A 159 20.48 -11.27 20.56
C ILE A 159 21.16 -10.13 21.30
N ASN A 160 20.99 -8.88 20.86
CA ASN A 160 21.59 -7.73 21.54
C ASN A 160 21.10 -7.58 22.99
N ALA A 161 19.80 -7.75 23.21
CA ALA A 161 19.21 -7.64 24.55
C ALA A 161 19.69 -8.77 25.47
N LEU A 162 19.84 -10.00 24.96
CA LEU A 162 20.38 -11.12 25.71
C LEU A 162 21.82 -10.84 26.16
N CYS A 163 22.69 -10.39 25.26
CA CYS A 163 24.07 -10.01 25.60
C CYS A 163 24.10 -8.92 26.69
N LEU A 164 23.30 -7.85 26.52
CA LEU A 164 23.27 -6.75 27.50
C LEU A 164 22.81 -7.20 28.87
N ARG A 165 21.78 -8.06 28.98
CA ARG A 165 21.31 -8.59 30.28
C ARG A 165 22.34 -9.45 30.99
N ASN A 166 23.28 -10.03 30.24
CA ASN A 166 24.37 -10.85 30.80
C ASN A 166 25.69 -10.08 30.92
N GLY A 167 25.65 -8.73 30.86
CA GLY A 167 26.82 -7.87 31.07
C GLY A 167 27.75 -7.71 29.85
N TYR A 168 27.39 -8.24 28.67
CA TYR A 168 28.26 -8.21 27.50
C TYR A 168 27.89 -7.07 26.53
N VAL A 169 28.86 -6.24 26.20
CA VAL A 169 28.70 -5.11 25.25
C VAL A 169 29.75 -5.24 24.15
N TYR A 170 29.29 -5.36 22.90
CA TYR A 170 30.16 -5.33 21.72
C TYR A 170 30.38 -3.91 21.24
N SER A 171 31.63 -3.44 21.19
CA SER A 171 32.02 -2.09 20.82
C SER A 171 32.22 -1.88 19.31
N GLY A 172 32.33 -2.98 18.54
CA GLY A 172 32.57 -2.92 17.10
C GLY A 172 31.29 -2.87 16.25
N THR A 173 31.47 -2.96 14.92
CA THR A 173 30.37 -3.08 13.98
C THR A 173 29.68 -4.44 14.11
N LYS A 174 28.40 -4.43 14.47
CA LYS A 174 27.60 -5.65 14.65
C LYS A 174 27.29 -6.34 13.31
N TRP A 175 27.02 -7.64 13.36
CA TRP A 175 26.62 -8.52 12.25
C TRP A 175 27.73 -8.71 11.20
N THR A 176 28.99 -8.56 11.60
CA THR A 176 30.20 -8.91 10.85
C THR A 176 30.75 -10.24 11.33
N ALA A 177 31.68 -10.85 10.57
CA ALA A 177 32.36 -12.08 10.98
C ALA A 177 32.96 -11.97 12.40
N ARG A 178 33.63 -10.83 12.71
CA ARG A 178 34.18 -10.54 14.02
C ARG A 178 33.12 -10.50 15.14
N HIS A 179 31.94 -9.99 14.84
CA HIS A 179 30.82 -9.98 15.82
C HIS A 179 30.33 -11.41 16.08
N TRP A 180 30.22 -12.23 15.04
CA TRP A 180 29.86 -13.65 15.19
C TRP A 180 30.86 -14.46 15.99
N GLU A 181 32.17 -14.26 15.75
CA GLU A 181 33.21 -14.87 16.52
C GLU A 181 33.16 -14.44 18.01
N TRP A 182 32.89 -13.15 18.25
CA TRP A 182 32.71 -12.63 19.59
C TRP A 182 31.52 -13.27 20.30
N LEU A 183 30.36 -13.39 19.65
CA LEU A 183 29.18 -14.06 20.21
C LEU A 183 29.46 -15.52 20.58
N LYS A 184 30.20 -16.24 19.76
CA LYS A 184 30.59 -17.64 20.02
C LYS A 184 31.53 -17.80 21.23
N LYS A 185 32.36 -16.80 21.51
CA LYS A 185 33.35 -16.82 22.59
C LYS A 185 32.83 -16.29 23.93
N LEU A 186 31.58 -15.87 24.02
CA LEU A 186 30.99 -15.38 25.27
C LEU A 186 30.93 -16.53 26.31
N GLU A 187 31.40 -16.27 27.51
CA GLU A 187 31.25 -17.19 28.65
C GLU A 187 29.88 -16.98 29.29
N LEU A 188 28.95 -17.87 28.98
CA LEU A 188 27.57 -17.81 29.42
C LEU A 188 27.21 -19.07 30.21
N LEU A 189 26.24 -18.93 31.12
CA LEU A 189 25.60 -20.08 31.74
C LEU A 189 24.93 -20.97 30.71
N GLU A 190 24.85 -22.27 30.96
CA GLU A 190 24.38 -23.30 30.02
C GLU A 190 23.11 -22.90 29.28
N PHE A 191 21.98 -22.62 29.93
CA PHE A 191 20.72 -22.24 29.29
C PHE A 191 20.77 -20.89 28.57
N VAL A 192 21.63 -19.97 29.00
CA VAL A 192 21.81 -18.69 28.29
C VAL A 192 22.59 -18.91 27.00
N ARG A 193 23.58 -19.83 27.03
CA ARG A 193 24.33 -20.24 25.84
C ARG A 193 23.41 -20.89 24.82
N GLU A 194 22.62 -21.88 25.24
CA GLU A 194 21.63 -22.53 24.38
C GLU A 194 20.64 -21.51 23.77
N THR A 195 20.15 -20.59 24.58
CA THR A 195 19.25 -19.52 24.11
C THR A 195 19.93 -18.63 23.05
N LEU A 196 21.21 -18.28 23.24
CA LEU A 196 21.95 -17.48 22.25
C LEU A 196 22.18 -18.28 20.97
N ASP A 197 22.54 -19.54 21.06
CA ASP A 197 22.82 -20.41 19.92
C ASP A 197 21.56 -20.61 19.07
N GLU A 198 20.39 -20.77 19.70
CA GLU A 198 19.11 -20.86 19.00
C GLU A 198 18.73 -19.55 18.28
N TYR A 199 18.97 -18.40 18.93
CA TYR A 199 18.77 -17.10 18.24
C TYR A 199 19.76 -16.91 17.09
N MET A 200 20.98 -17.40 17.20
CA MET A 200 21.99 -17.35 16.14
C MET A 200 21.61 -18.26 14.96
N ALA A 201 21.10 -19.47 15.23
CA ALA A 201 20.60 -20.39 14.21
C ALA A 201 19.37 -19.79 13.47
N THR A 202 18.42 -19.24 14.22
CA THR A 202 17.25 -18.53 13.66
C THR A 202 17.67 -17.36 12.78
N TYR A 203 18.69 -16.58 13.20
CA TYR A 203 19.21 -15.49 12.37
C TYR A 203 19.76 -16.02 11.04
N GLN A 204 20.57 -17.07 11.05
CA GLN A 204 21.17 -17.63 9.83
C GLN A 204 20.10 -18.13 8.86
N LEU A 205 19.07 -18.83 9.38
CA LEU A 205 17.94 -19.30 8.58
C LEU A 205 17.17 -18.14 7.94
N GLN A 206 16.85 -17.10 8.72
CA GLN A 206 16.15 -15.92 8.21
C GLN A 206 16.99 -15.16 7.17
N GLN A 207 18.30 -15.01 7.41
CA GLN A 207 19.20 -14.36 6.48
C GLN A 207 19.28 -15.09 5.13
N SER A 208 19.48 -16.42 5.17
CA SER A 208 19.50 -17.28 3.98
C SER A 208 18.15 -17.24 3.22
N SER A 209 17.02 -17.22 3.94
CA SER A 209 15.72 -17.10 3.31
C SER A 209 15.55 -15.76 2.60
N ILE A 210 15.96 -14.65 3.22
CA ILE A 210 15.89 -13.32 2.61
C ILE A 210 16.77 -13.25 1.35
N GLU A 211 17.94 -13.84 1.36
CA GLU A 211 18.85 -13.90 0.20
C GLU A 211 18.19 -14.64 -1.00
N ARG A 212 17.54 -15.77 -0.72
CA ARG A 212 16.76 -16.49 -1.77
C ARG A 212 15.58 -15.67 -2.29
N PHE A 213 14.87 -14.96 -1.40
CA PHE A 213 13.76 -14.11 -1.81
C PHE A 213 14.25 -12.92 -2.63
N ASP A 214 15.37 -12.29 -2.23
CA ASP A 214 15.96 -11.19 -2.97
C ASP A 214 16.42 -11.64 -4.38
N ALA A 215 17.03 -12.84 -4.52
CA ALA A 215 17.38 -13.41 -5.82
C ALA A 215 16.13 -13.62 -6.70
N ARG A 216 15.05 -14.18 -6.14
CA ARG A 216 13.81 -14.37 -6.89
C ARG A 216 13.15 -13.04 -7.29
N ILE A 217 13.26 -12.01 -6.46
CA ILE A 217 12.77 -10.67 -6.77
C ILE A 217 13.57 -10.04 -7.92
N GLU A 218 14.89 -10.25 -7.98
CA GLU A 218 15.69 -9.80 -9.13
C GLU A 218 15.28 -10.50 -10.43
N GLU A 219 14.96 -11.80 -10.40
CA GLU A 219 14.43 -12.52 -11.57
C GLU A 219 13.07 -11.97 -12.01
N LEU A 220 12.12 -11.78 -11.06
CA LEU A 220 10.81 -11.20 -11.34
C LEU A 220 10.91 -9.78 -11.92
N ALA A 221 11.85 -9.00 -11.41
CA ALA A 221 12.11 -7.64 -11.89
C ALA A 221 12.76 -7.59 -13.27
N ALA A 222 13.40 -8.68 -13.70
CA ALA A 222 13.98 -8.84 -15.04
C ALA A 222 12.97 -9.35 -16.08
N ASP A 223 11.76 -9.77 -15.66
CA ASP A 223 10.65 -10.13 -16.56
C ASP A 223 10.30 -8.95 -17.46
N GLY A 224 10.07 -9.21 -18.75
CA GLY A 224 9.84 -8.18 -19.78
C GLY A 224 8.75 -7.18 -19.44
N GLU A 225 7.74 -7.61 -18.69
CA GLU A 225 6.63 -6.76 -18.25
C GLU A 225 7.07 -5.66 -17.25
N TYR A 226 8.00 -5.97 -16.34
CA TYR A 226 8.41 -5.05 -15.27
C TYR A 226 9.79 -4.41 -15.50
N ALA A 227 10.61 -5.03 -16.33
CA ALA A 227 12.03 -4.70 -16.46
C ALA A 227 12.32 -3.23 -16.78
N GLU A 228 11.59 -2.65 -17.72
CA GLU A 228 11.77 -1.25 -18.12
C GLU A 228 11.38 -0.30 -16.96
N SER A 229 10.26 -0.55 -16.33
CA SER A 229 9.75 0.24 -15.20
C SER A 229 10.67 0.17 -13.98
N VAL A 230 11.18 -1.02 -13.66
CA VAL A 230 12.15 -1.23 -12.58
C VAL A 230 13.45 -0.49 -12.86
N LYS A 231 13.99 -0.56 -14.10
CA LYS A 231 15.18 0.18 -14.51
C LYS A 231 14.99 1.69 -14.37
N LYS A 232 13.88 2.24 -14.84
CA LYS A 232 13.55 3.67 -14.70
C LYS A 232 13.50 4.10 -13.23
N LEU A 233 12.78 3.38 -12.37
CA LEU A 233 12.69 3.69 -10.94
C LEU A 233 14.03 3.50 -10.23
N GLY A 234 14.86 2.55 -10.65
CA GLY A 234 16.22 2.34 -10.14
C GLY A 234 17.16 3.53 -10.34
N CYS A 235 16.84 4.47 -11.22
CA CYS A 235 17.58 5.71 -11.40
C CYS A 235 17.46 6.67 -10.22
N PHE A 236 16.42 6.56 -9.39
CA PHE A 236 16.32 7.37 -8.19
C PHE A 236 17.25 6.86 -7.09
N LEU A 237 17.90 7.80 -6.41
CA LEU A 237 18.67 7.48 -5.22
C LEU A 237 17.76 6.91 -4.13
N GLY A 238 18.18 5.82 -3.48
CA GLY A 238 17.41 5.17 -2.42
C GLY A 238 16.40 4.13 -2.92
N ILE A 239 16.13 4.04 -4.22
CA ILE A 239 15.28 3.01 -4.81
C ILE A 239 16.16 1.91 -5.41
N LYS A 240 15.96 0.67 -4.93
CA LYS A 240 16.58 -0.55 -5.46
C LYS A 240 15.47 -1.45 -6.03
N THR A 241 15.85 -2.57 -6.64
CA THR A 241 14.97 -3.52 -7.32
C THR A 241 13.73 -3.88 -6.51
N HIS A 242 13.88 -4.34 -5.26
CA HIS A 242 12.75 -4.66 -4.39
C HIS A 242 11.78 -3.48 -4.23
N THR A 243 12.29 -2.27 -3.94
CA THR A 243 11.42 -1.09 -3.77
C THR A 243 10.78 -0.68 -5.09
N ALA A 244 11.52 -0.74 -6.21
CA ALA A 244 10.99 -0.42 -7.53
C ALA A 244 9.85 -1.36 -7.92
N LEU A 245 10.07 -2.67 -7.80
CA LEU A 245 9.05 -3.68 -8.09
C LEU A 245 7.85 -3.55 -7.15
N SER A 246 8.07 -3.31 -5.85
CA SER A 246 6.97 -3.07 -4.90
C SER A 246 6.13 -1.85 -5.29
N VAL A 247 6.77 -0.76 -5.74
CA VAL A 247 6.06 0.45 -6.19
C VAL A 247 5.20 0.14 -7.42
N ILE A 248 5.70 -0.64 -8.37
CA ILE A 248 4.97 -1.02 -9.59
C ILE A 248 3.78 -1.90 -9.23
N ILE A 249 4.02 -2.99 -8.55
CA ILE A 249 3.01 -4.03 -8.21
C ILE A 249 1.91 -3.48 -7.29
N GLU A 250 2.27 -2.72 -6.25
CA GLU A 250 1.28 -2.17 -5.30
C GLU A 250 0.48 -1.00 -5.88
N THR A 251 1.02 -0.31 -6.88
CA THR A 251 0.33 0.81 -7.55
C THR A 251 -0.48 0.32 -8.72
N SER A 252 0.05 -0.65 -9.48
CA SER A 252 -0.48 -1.20 -10.74
C SER A 252 -0.58 -0.12 -11.82
N ASP A 253 -1.67 0.61 -11.92
CA ASP A 253 -1.88 1.68 -12.90
C ASP A 253 -1.63 3.08 -12.31
N PHE A 254 -0.62 3.77 -12.81
CA PHE A 254 -0.29 5.15 -12.41
C PHE A 254 -1.17 6.20 -13.11
N SER A 255 -1.80 5.85 -14.24
CA SER A 255 -2.63 6.77 -15.01
C SER A 255 -3.92 7.17 -14.28
N ARG A 256 -4.39 6.34 -13.35
CA ARG A 256 -5.54 6.62 -12.50
C ARG A 256 -5.37 7.84 -11.58
N PHE A 257 -4.14 8.33 -11.44
CA PHE A 257 -3.84 9.53 -10.65
C PHE A 257 -3.61 10.73 -11.58
N VAL A 258 -4.47 11.74 -11.50
CA VAL A 258 -4.41 12.94 -12.35
C VAL A 258 -3.09 13.71 -12.18
N LYS A 259 -2.48 13.66 -10.98
CA LYS A 259 -1.24 14.38 -10.65
C LYS A 259 -0.47 13.69 -9.53
N GLY A 260 0.84 13.94 -9.45
CA GLY A 260 1.71 13.32 -8.43
C GLY A 260 1.28 13.60 -6.99
N SER A 261 0.64 14.75 -6.71
CA SER A 261 0.11 15.03 -5.36
C SER A 261 -1.09 14.13 -5.01
N THR A 262 -1.90 13.71 -5.97
CA THR A 262 -2.98 12.73 -5.75
C THR A 262 -2.40 11.34 -5.46
N TYR A 263 -1.33 10.94 -6.18
CA TYR A 263 -0.61 9.71 -5.87
C TYR A 263 0.02 9.76 -4.45
N ALA A 264 0.63 10.88 -4.07
CA ALA A 264 1.16 11.04 -2.71
C ALA A 264 0.06 11.00 -1.63
N ALA A 265 -1.15 11.49 -1.92
CA ALA A 265 -2.31 11.39 -1.04
C ALA A 265 -2.81 9.94 -0.91
N TYR A 266 -2.86 9.18 -2.02
CA TYR A 266 -3.14 7.73 -2.01
C TYR A 266 -2.18 6.94 -1.10
N LEU A 267 -0.93 7.37 -1.01
CA LEU A 267 0.07 6.79 -0.10
C LEU A 267 -0.06 7.29 1.35
N GLY A 268 -0.98 8.21 1.63
CA GLY A 268 -1.16 8.83 2.94
C GLY A 268 0.01 9.73 3.36
N LEU A 269 0.77 10.25 2.39
CA LEU A 269 1.87 11.18 2.62
C LEU A 269 1.44 12.65 2.52
N ALA A 270 0.18 12.93 2.16
CA ALA A 270 -0.36 14.28 2.18
C ALA A 270 -0.49 14.78 3.62
N PRO A 271 -0.17 16.07 3.90
CA PRO A 271 -0.46 16.64 5.20
C PRO A 271 -1.96 16.68 5.44
N GLY A 272 -2.37 16.35 6.66
CA GLY A 272 -3.74 16.55 7.11
C GLY A 272 -3.95 18.02 7.49
N GLU A 273 -5.18 18.46 7.34
CA GLU A 273 -5.63 19.78 7.75
C GLU A 273 -7.01 19.64 8.39
N SER A 274 -7.19 20.32 9.52
CA SER A 274 -8.48 20.44 10.21
C SER A 274 -8.66 21.93 10.52
N SER A 275 -9.14 22.66 9.51
CA SER A 275 -9.30 24.12 9.59
C SER A 275 -10.78 24.46 9.63
N SER A 276 -11.15 25.45 10.45
CA SER A 276 -12.49 26.01 10.51
C SER A 276 -12.41 27.55 10.51
N GLY A 277 -13.05 28.17 9.52
CA GLY A 277 -13.01 29.62 9.35
C GLY A 277 -11.57 30.13 9.14
N GLU A 278 -11.18 31.13 9.93
CA GLU A 278 -9.84 31.71 9.86
C GLU A 278 -8.76 30.86 10.57
N HIS A 279 -9.16 29.84 11.33
CA HIS A 279 -8.23 29.03 12.11
C HIS A 279 -7.69 27.86 11.30
N ILE A 280 -6.46 28.00 10.78
CA ILE A 280 -5.77 26.96 10.01
C ILE A 280 -4.98 26.05 10.95
N CYS A 281 -5.47 24.82 11.17
CA CYS A 281 -4.77 23.77 11.93
C CYS A 281 -4.22 22.70 11.00
N ARG A 282 -2.91 22.69 10.78
CA ARG A 282 -2.22 21.65 10.00
C ARG A 282 -1.76 20.54 10.93
N THR A 283 -2.19 19.32 10.62
CA THR A 283 -1.79 18.10 11.34
C THR A 283 -0.62 17.42 10.65
N GLY A 284 -0.22 16.24 11.13
CA GLY A 284 0.74 15.38 10.45
C GLY A 284 0.23 14.87 9.11
N ILE A 285 0.89 13.85 8.55
CA ILE A 285 0.39 13.17 7.34
C ILE A 285 -0.88 12.37 7.65
N THR A 286 -1.77 12.23 6.67
CA THR A 286 -3.06 11.54 6.81
C THR A 286 -2.93 10.08 7.21
N LYS A 287 -1.85 9.41 6.80
CA LYS A 287 -1.61 7.96 6.97
C LYS A 287 -2.68 7.06 6.33
N ALA A 288 -3.59 7.62 5.55
CA ALA A 288 -4.57 6.87 4.77
C ALA A 288 -3.90 6.06 3.64
N GLY A 289 -4.63 5.08 3.11
CA GLY A 289 -4.19 4.30 1.95
C GLY A 289 -3.02 3.36 2.20
N ASN A 290 -2.16 3.16 1.20
CA ASN A 290 -1.15 2.09 1.20
C ASN A 290 0.00 2.33 2.19
N CYS A 291 -0.10 1.70 3.37
CA CYS A 291 0.91 1.83 4.44
C CYS A 291 2.24 1.14 4.09
N HIS A 292 2.20 0.07 3.28
CA HIS A 292 3.39 -0.67 2.88
C HIS A 292 4.28 0.21 1.98
N LEU A 293 3.72 0.77 0.91
CA LEU A 293 4.46 1.70 0.04
C LEU A 293 4.90 2.96 0.77
N ARG A 294 4.07 3.52 1.64
CA ARG A 294 4.45 4.67 2.47
C ARG A 294 5.72 4.39 3.27
N ARG A 295 5.82 3.21 3.92
CA ARG A 295 7.00 2.78 4.65
C ARG A 295 8.23 2.69 3.74
N LEU A 296 8.12 2.00 2.61
CA LEU A 296 9.23 1.83 1.66
C LEU A 296 9.74 3.17 1.11
N LEU A 297 8.84 4.11 0.80
CA LEU A 297 9.23 5.43 0.31
C LEU A 297 9.86 6.31 1.39
N VAL A 298 9.43 6.20 2.65
CA VAL A 298 10.08 6.88 3.78
C VAL A 298 11.48 6.30 4.00
N GLU A 299 11.67 4.99 3.91
CA GLU A 299 12.98 4.34 3.99
C GLU A 299 13.90 4.79 2.83
N SER A 300 13.37 4.85 1.61
CA SER A 300 14.09 5.35 0.43
C SER A 300 14.49 6.82 0.59
N ALA A 301 13.57 7.66 1.05
CA ALA A 301 13.84 9.07 1.35
C ALA A 301 14.91 9.25 2.42
N ALA A 302 14.94 8.42 3.46
CA ALA A 302 16.00 8.44 4.47
C ALA A 302 17.39 8.12 3.86
N GLY A 303 17.43 7.31 2.80
CA GLY A 303 18.64 7.07 2.00
C GLY A 303 19.05 8.30 1.17
N ILE A 304 18.09 8.98 0.54
CA ILE A 304 18.32 10.22 -0.21
C ILE A 304 18.90 11.32 0.69
N CYS A 305 18.43 11.42 1.92
CA CYS A 305 18.84 12.43 2.91
C CYS A 305 20.29 12.29 3.40
N LYS A 306 21.04 11.30 2.94
CA LYS A 306 22.44 11.07 3.30
C LYS A 306 23.39 11.54 2.19
N GLY A 307 24.53 12.12 2.58
CA GLY A 307 25.62 12.50 1.66
C GLY A 307 25.44 13.87 0.99
N LYS A 308 26.38 14.24 0.12
CA LYS A 308 26.47 15.55 -0.53
C LYS A 308 25.47 15.71 -1.67
N ILE A 309 24.94 16.94 -1.85
CA ILE A 309 24.05 17.30 -2.96
C ILE A 309 24.78 17.05 -4.29
N GLY A 310 24.10 16.44 -5.25
CA GLY A 310 24.66 16.09 -6.58
C GLY A 310 25.56 14.86 -6.60
N ALA A 311 26.02 14.35 -5.45
CA ALA A 311 26.90 13.19 -5.41
C ALA A 311 26.15 11.90 -5.76
N LYS A 312 26.75 11.12 -6.69
CA LYS A 312 26.27 9.80 -7.11
C LYS A 312 27.29 8.73 -6.70
N SER A 313 26.81 7.68 -6.05
CA SER A 313 27.63 6.50 -5.78
C SER A 313 27.90 5.69 -7.04
N LYS A 314 28.96 4.86 -7.04
CA LYS A 314 29.25 3.92 -8.14
C LYS A 314 28.04 3.01 -8.42
N ALA A 315 27.37 2.53 -7.38
CA ALA A 315 26.17 1.69 -7.49
C ALA A 315 24.98 2.43 -8.15
N LEU A 316 24.78 3.73 -7.88
CA LEU A 316 23.72 4.51 -8.55
C LEU A 316 24.05 4.71 -10.03
N LYS A 317 25.31 5.04 -10.35
CA LYS A 317 25.75 5.18 -11.76
C LYS A 317 25.55 3.88 -12.54
N ALA A 318 25.86 2.72 -11.93
CA ALA A 318 25.62 1.42 -12.54
C ALA A 318 24.13 1.14 -12.81
N ARG A 319 23.22 1.49 -11.88
CA ARG A 319 21.77 1.33 -12.11
C ARG A 319 21.23 2.30 -13.16
N GLN A 320 21.82 3.47 -13.31
CA GLN A 320 21.44 4.44 -14.34
C GLN A 320 21.94 4.04 -15.73
N SER A 321 23.01 3.25 -15.81
CA SER A 321 23.57 2.77 -17.07
C SER A 321 22.53 1.98 -17.87
N GLY A 322 22.44 2.24 -19.17
CA GLY A 322 21.46 1.60 -20.07
C GLY A 322 20.06 2.24 -20.08
N ASN A 323 19.81 3.29 -19.28
CA ASN A 323 18.61 4.11 -19.41
C ASN A 323 18.85 5.30 -20.35
N THR A 324 17.77 5.90 -20.87
CA THR A 324 17.90 7.09 -21.74
C THR A 324 18.40 8.31 -20.96
N SER A 325 19.00 9.26 -21.68
CA SER A 325 19.51 10.51 -21.08
C SER A 325 18.42 11.31 -20.36
N GLU A 326 17.19 11.30 -20.88
CA GLU A 326 16.04 11.99 -20.32
C GLU A 326 15.64 11.39 -18.96
N VAL A 327 15.57 10.06 -18.85
CA VAL A 327 15.25 9.33 -17.62
C VAL A 327 16.31 9.62 -16.56
N ILE A 328 17.59 9.53 -16.93
CA ILE A 328 18.70 9.82 -16.03
C ILE A 328 18.66 11.28 -15.56
N ALA A 329 18.48 12.22 -16.47
CA ALA A 329 18.44 13.64 -16.16
C ALA A 329 17.25 13.98 -15.22
N TYR A 330 16.08 13.36 -15.45
CA TYR A 330 14.92 13.53 -14.58
C TYR A 330 15.20 13.03 -13.16
N ALA A 331 15.75 11.81 -13.03
CA ALA A 331 16.09 11.23 -11.73
C ALA A 331 17.18 12.07 -11.02
N ASP A 332 18.15 12.59 -11.74
CA ASP A 332 19.20 13.44 -11.17
C ASP A 332 18.66 14.77 -10.65
N ARG A 333 17.79 15.43 -11.43
CA ARG A 333 17.08 16.63 -10.95
C ARG A 333 16.31 16.35 -9.67
N ALA A 334 15.60 15.20 -9.62
CA ALA A 334 14.88 14.78 -8.41
C ALA A 334 15.85 14.59 -7.23
N ASN A 335 16.94 13.85 -7.43
CA ASN A 335 17.93 13.56 -6.38
C ASN A 335 18.56 14.85 -5.80
N ILE A 336 18.92 15.80 -6.68
CA ILE A 336 19.47 17.10 -6.29
C ILE A 336 18.42 17.90 -5.51
N ARG A 337 17.20 18.03 -6.04
CA ARG A 337 16.11 18.80 -5.45
C ARG A 337 15.71 18.25 -4.07
N LEU A 338 15.50 16.94 -3.98
CA LEU A 338 15.07 16.30 -2.74
C LEU A 338 16.11 16.47 -1.63
N ARG A 339 17.39 16.29 -1.96
CA ARG A 339 18.48 16.44 -1.00
C ARG A 339 18.68 17.89 -0.58
N SER A 340 18.61 18.84 -1.52
CA SER A 340 18.68 20.27 -1.21
C SER A 340 17.54 20.70 -0.30
N LYS A 341 16.31 20.25 -0.58
CA LYS A 341 15.14 20.52 0.25
C LYS A 341 15.28 19.94 1.65
N TYR A 342 15.79 18.71 1.79
CA TYR A 342 16.07 18.12 3.09
C TYR A 342 16.99 18.99 3.93
N TYR A 343 18.16 19.38 3.40
CA TYR A 343 19.11 20.20 4.13
C TYR A 343 18.58 21.61 4.44
N HIS A 344 17.78 22.18 3.54
CA HIS A 344 17.09 23.44 3.81
C HIS A 344 16.13 23.30 5.01
N MET A 345 15.32 22.24 5.04
CA MET A 345 14.39 21.99 6.16
C MET A 345 15.12 21.78 7.49
N ILE A 346 16.24 21.04 7.48
CA ILE A 346 17.04 20.84 8.70
C ILE A 346 17.66 22.14 9.19
N ARG A 347 18.22 22.97 8.30
CA ARG A 347 18.75 24.28 8.65
C ARG A 347 17.69 25.21 9.26
N ASN A 348 16.45 25.08 8.80
CA ASN A 348 15.30 25.83 9.34
C ASN A 348 14.68 25.15 10.58
N GLY A 349 15.41 24.30 11.29
CA GLY A 349 15.01 23.72 12.57
C GLY A 349 13.92 22.63 12.49
N LYS A 350 13.56 22.12 11.31
CA LYS A 350 12.57 21.04 11.20
C LYS A 350 13.14 19.72 11.74
N LYS A 351 12.35 19.02 12.55
CA LYS A 351 12.72 17.66 13.05
C LYS A 351 13.03 16.73 11.89
N ARG A 352 14.09 15.92 12.02
CA ARG A 352 14.58 15.01 10.98
C ARG A 352 13.47 14.14 10.36
N ASN A 353 12.62 13.51 11.17
CA ASN A 353 11.57 12.64 10.67
C ASN A 353 10.50 13.39 9.87
N VAL A 354 10.19 14.63 10.25
CA VAL A 354 9.28 15.51 9.48
C VAL A 354 9.90 15.82 8.11
N ALA A 355 11.18 16.19 8.09
CA ALA A 355 11.89 16.47 6.84
C ALA A 355 11.95 15.24 5.93
N VAL A 356 12.32 14.06 6.45
CA VAL A 356 12.35 12.79 5.68
C VAL A 356 10.97 12.45 5.10
N THR A 357 9.90 12.64 5.86
CA THR A 357 8.53 12.38 5.38
C THR A 357 8.12 13.36 4.28
N ALA A 358 8.52 14.62 4.37
CA ALA A 358 8.30 15.60 3.31
C ALA A 358 9.07 15.25 2.02
N ILE A 359 10.28 14.69 2.15
CA ILE A 359 11.05 14.17 1.01
C ILE A 359 10.38 12.93 0.41
N ALA A 360 9.85 12.00 1.23
CA ALA A 360 9.12 10.83 0.74
C ALA A 360 7.87 11.23 -0.07
N ARG A 361 7.14 12.26 0.38
CA ARG A 361 5.99 12.81 -0.37
C ARG A 361 6.40 13.34 -1.75
N GLU A 362 7.49 14.10 -1.81
CA GLU A 362 7.95 14.66 -3.08
C GLU A 362 8.57 13.58 -3.98
N LEU A 363 9.26 12.58 -3.40
CA LEU A 363 9.73 11.40 -4.14
C LEU A 363 8.56 10.65 -4.79
N ALA A 364 7.44 10.47 -4.11
CA ALA A 364 6.24 9.88 -4.69
C ALA A 364 5.76 10.67 -5.93
N CYS A 365 5.79 12.01 -5.89
CA CYS A 365 5.44 12.82 -7.05
C CYS A 365 6.42 12.62 -8.23
N PHE A 366 7.72 12.49 -7.96
CA PHE A 366 8.72 12.19 -9.00
C PHE A 366 8.55 10.79 -9.58
N ILE A 367 8.24 9.79 -8.75
CA ILE A 367 7.92 8.43 -9.20
C ILE A 367 6.72 8.46 -10.15
N TRP A 368 5.62 9.11 -9.74
CA TRP A 368 4.46 9.28 -10.59
C TRP A 368 4.80 9.94 -11.93
N GLY A 369 5.58 11.03 -11.92
CA GLY A 369 6.02 11.71 -13.13
C GLY A 369 6.85 10.81 -14.06
N MET A 370 7.77 10.01 -13.50
CA MET A 370 8.57 9.04 -14.25
C MET A 370 7.69 7.97 -14.91
N MET A 371 6.70 7.45 -14.18
CA MET A 371 5.87 6.34 -14.65
C MET A 371 4.78 6.77 -15.64
N THR A 372 4.38 8.04 -15.62
CA THR A 372 3.36 8.60 -16.53
C THR A 372 3.96 9.41 -17.70
N GLY A 373 5.29 9.47 -17.80
CA GLY A 373 5.97 10.28 -18.82
C GLY A 373 5.93 11.80 -18.56
N ASN A 374 5.37 12.25 -17.43
CA ASN A 374 5.33 13.66 -17.04
C ASN A 374 6.68 14.14 -16.47
N THR A 375 7.72 14.06 -17.29
CA THR A 375 9.11 14.32 -16.90
C THR A 375 9.61 15.73 -17.21
N LEU A 376 8.84 16.50 -17.96
CA LEU A 376 9.20 17.88 -18.29
C LEU A 376 9.25 18.75 -17.03
N PRO A 377 10.22 19.67 -16.91
CA PRO A 377 10.17 20.67 -15.86
C PRO A 377 8.86 21.44 -16.04
N ARG A 378 8.06 21.57 -14.97
CA ARG A 378 7.01 22.58 -14.97
C ARG A 378 7.74 23.90 -15.14
N ASN A 379 7.71 24.46 -16.31
CA ASN A 379 8.02 25.87 -16.51
C ASN A 379 7.14 26.60 -15.52
N ASP A 380 7.77 27.39 -14.66
CA ASP A 380 7.08 28.23 -13.70
C ASP A 380 6.05 29.05 -14.48
N LEU A 381 4.79 28.66 -14.37
CA LEU A 381 3.64 29.52 -14.65
C LEU A 381 3.54 30.58 -13.53
N ARG A 382 4.68 31.13 -13.14
CA ARG A 382 4.81 32.34 -12.33
C ARG A 382 5.40 33.48 -13.14
N VAL A 383 4.85 33.66 -14.32
CA VAL A 383 4.91 34.98 -14.98
C VAL A 383 3.52 35.17 -15.60
N VAL A 384 2.87 36.22 -15.15
CA VAL A 384 1.56 36.80 -15.50
C VAL A 384 0.43 36.41 -14.52
N ALA A 385 0.39 37.13 -13.40
CA ALA A 385 -0.77 37.91 -12.93
C ALA A 385 -0.24 38.96 -11.95
#